data_dfc20169af2e02b58c6c46b27adedfa5
#
_entry.id   dfc20169af2e02b58c6c46b27adedfa5
#
_cell.length_a   1.000
_cell.length_b   1.000
_cell.length_c   1.000
_cell.angle_alpha   90.00
_cell.angle_beta   90.00
_cell.angle_gamma   90.00
#
_symmetry.space_group_name_H-M   'P 1'
#
loop_
_entity.id
_entity.type
_entity.pdbx_description
1 polymer ?
#
loop_
_entity_poly.entity_id
_entity_poly.type
_entity_poly.pdbx_seq_one_letter_code
_entity_poly.pdbx_strand_id
1 'polypeptide(L)'
;DLGLGKTIVKADVSVYEDGASSTAVAISKSDDTKLGGNGVLTQVYYNTDKETVTITMVNTYVGTVNRTVAASGNQNRHLEITTEAERPTGASGTEKFDTLEEFEDDAYVLYTFSIPEDAVQSVKTAEAIQGTLTKVVNGKSLDIDSSTYKLSNKYVAESLDVDSSYAVYPVS
;
A
#
# COMPACT_ATOMS: atom_id res chain seq x y z
N ASP A 1 -11.22 20.30 -5.32
CA ASP A 1 -10.98 21.74 -5.39
C ASP A 1 -9.97 22.11 -4.29
N LEU A 2 -8.78 22.59 -4.67
CA LEU A 2 -7.73 22.99 -3.73
C LEU A 2 -7.96 24.39 -3.15
N GLY A 3 -9.11 24.99 -3.41
CA GLY A 3 -9.46 26.34 -2.91
C GLY A 3 -8.62 27.49 -3.49
N LEU A 4 -7.89 27.22 -4.57
CA LEU A 4 -6.89 28.14 -5.13
C LEU A 4 -7.50 29.18 -6.09
N GLY A 5 -8.83 29.15 -6.32
CA GLY A 5 -9.53 30.07 -7.24
C GLY A 5 -9.14 29.92 -8.71
N LYS A 6 -8.30 28.94 -9.04
CA LYS A 6 -7.82 28.67 -10.40
C LYS A 6 -8.30 27.32 -10.91
N THR A 7 -8.53 27.21 -12.20
CA THR A 7 -8.77 25.94 -12.87
C THR A 7 -7.42 25.33 -13.25
N ILE A 8 -7.08 24.18 -12.64
CA ILE A 8 -5.89 23.42 -13.02
C ILE A 8 -6.26 22.58 -14.24
N VAL A 9 -5.52 22.74 -15.32
CA VAL A 9 -5.67 21.92 -16.54
C VAL A 9 -4.88 20.62 -16.42
N LYS A 10 -5.30 19.59 -17.14
CA LYS A 10 -4.68 18.24 -17.05
C LYS A 10 -3.16 18.23 -17.27
N ALA A 11 -2.64 19.12 -18.12
CA ALA A 11 -1.21 19.24 -18.38
C ALA A 11 -0.38 19.73 -17.18
N ASP A 12 -1.03 20.35 -16.18
CA ASP A 12 -0.39 20.92 -15.01
C ASP A 12 -0.36 19.92 -13.83
N VAL A 13 -0.87 18.71 -14.04
CA VAL A 13 -0.97 17.68 -13.00
C VAL A 13 -0.08 16.49 -13.32
N SER A 14 0.84 16.18 -12.42
CA SER A 14 1.65 14.97 -12.45
C SER A 14 1.19 14.01 -11.34
N VAL A 15 1.02 12.74 -11.68
CA VAL A 15 0.60 11.71 -10.72
C VAL A 15 1.67 10.63 -10.65
N TYR A 16 2.02 10.24 -9.43
CA TYR A 16 2.96 9.17 -9.14
C TYR A 16 2.31 8.15 -8.23
N GLU A 17 2.52 6.88 -8.53
CA GLU A 17 2.10 5.77 -7.67
C GLU A 17 3.33 4.91 -7.36
N ASP A 18 3.60 4.69 -6.08
CA ASP A 18 4.78 4.00 -5.57
C ASP A 18 6.09 4.50 -6.23
N GLY A 19 6.19 5.82 -6.41
CA GLY A 19 7.32 6.50 -7.02
C GLY A 19 7.32 6.52 -8.55
N ALA A 20 6.57 5.65 -9.22
CA ALA A 20 6.50 5.63 -10.68
C ALA A 20 5.48 6.63 -11.23
N SER A 21 5.77 7.24 -12.38
CA SER A 21 4.82 8.10 -13.08
C SER A 21 3.60 7.27 -13.51
N SER A 22 2.42 7.68 -13.05
CA SER A 22 1.17 7.01 -13.37
C SER A 22 0.43 7.76 -14.48
N THR A 23 0.31 7.11 -15.62
CA THR A 23 -0.51 7.60 -16.76
C THR A 23 -1.96 7.10 -16.67
N ALA A 24 -2.22 6.12 -15.80
CA ALA A 24 -3.53 5.48 -15.68
C ALA A 24 -4.58 6.39 -15.03
N VAL A 25 -4.15 7.44 -14.34
CA VAL A 25 -5.05 8.39 -13.69
C VAL A 25 -5.25 9.60 -14.61
N ALA A 26 -6.23 9.50 -15.49
CA ALA A 26 -6.71 10.68 -16.20
C ALA A 26 -7.55 11.51 -15.25
N ILE A 27 -6.98 12.58 -14.71
CA ILE A 27 -7.76 13.57 -13.94
C ILE A 27 -8.60 14.34 -14.95
N SER A 28 -9.88 14.01 -15.02
CA SER A 28 -10.86 14.70 -15.81
C SER A 28 -11.78 15.49 -14.88
N LYS A 29 -12.17 16.68 -15.32
CA LYS A 29 -13.13 17.52 -14.60
C LYS A 29 -14.52 16.90 -14.52
N SER A 30 -14.81 15.92 -15.36
CA SER A 30 -16.10 15.22 -15.48
C SER A 30 -16.11 13.84 -14.80
N ASP A 31 -14.95 13.33 -14.40
CA ASP A 31 -14.88 12.00 -13.81
C ASP A 31 -14.71 12.12 -12.30
N ASP A 32 -15.54 11.41 -11.56
CA ASP A 32 -15.35 11.12 -10.13
C ASP A 32 -14.11 10.21 -9.93
N THR A 33 -12.99 10.53 -10.61
CA THR A 33 -11.74 9.80 -10.49
C THR A 33 -11.26 9.93 -9.06
N LYS A 34 -11.44 8.87 -8.30
CA LYS A 34 -10.97 8.79 -6.93
C LYS A 34 -9.47 8.47 -6.97
N LEU A 35 -8.69 9.46 -6.56
CA LEU A 35 -7.27 9.28 -6.30
C LEU A 35 -7.10 8.64 -4.92
N GLY A 36 -6.25 7.63 -4.85
CA GLY A 36 -5.99 6.92 -3.62
C GLY A 36 -7.05 5.87 -3.28
N GLY A 37 -7.39 5.75 -2.00
CA GLY A 37 -8.35 4.78 -1.48
C GLY A 37 -7.87 4.12 -0.19
N ASN A 38 -8.49 3.01 0.18
CA ASN A 38 -8.13 2.29 1.40
C ASN A 38 -6.70 1.72 1.27
N GLY A 39 -5.87 1.94 2.27
CA GLY A 39 -4.48 1.49 2.29
C GLY A 39 -3.55 2.28 1.34
N VAL A 40 -3.97 3.47 0.90
CA VAL A 40 -3.20 4.33 0.00
C VAL A 40 -3.01 5.70 0.65
N LEU A 41 -1.78 6.03 1.01
CA LEU A 41 -1.43 7.39 1.41
C LEU A 41 -1.40 8.28 0.17
N THR A 42 -2.27 9.28 0.13
CA THR A 42 -2.32 10.24 -0.98
C THR A 42 -1.90 11.61 -0.51
N GLN A 43 -0.89 12.17 -1.15
CA GLN A 43 -0.37 13.51 -0.87
C GLN A 43 -0.49 14.38 -2.12
N VAL A 44 -0.87 15.65 -1.92
CA VAL A 44 -1.05 16.63 -3.00
C VAL A 44 -0.15 17.82 -2.74
N TYR A 45 0.76 18.09 -3.66
CA TYR A 45 1.67 19.21 -3.63
C TYR A 45 1.32 20.21 -4.72
N TYR A 46 1.20 21.48 -4.36
CA TYR A 46 0.98 22.56 -5.30
C TYR A 46 2.18 23.51 -5.32
N ASN A 47 2.74 23.70 -6.51
CA ASN A 47 3.79 24.69 -6.77
C ASN A 47 3.13 25.99 -7.28
N THR A 48 3.17 27.03 -6.45
CA THR A 48 2.54 28.34 -6.75
C THR A 48 3.23 29.08 -7.88
N ASP A 49 4.55 28.93 -8.02
CA ASP A 49 5.35 29.65 -9.01
C ASP A 49 5.17 29.08 -10.41
N LYS A 50 5.07 27.76 -10.51
CA LYS A 50 4.88 27.03 -11.76
C LYS A 50 3.43 26.69 -12.06
N GLU A 51 2.53 26.95 -11.13
CA GLU A 51 1.10 26.59 -11.20
C GLU A 51 0.87 25.10 -11.52
N THR A 52 1.73 24.21 -10.99
CA THR A 52 1.67 22.77 -11.21
C THR A 52 1.24 22.03 -9.95
N VAL A 53 0.56 20.91 -10.13
CA VAL A 53 0.16 19.98 -9.06
C VAL A 53 0.92 18.67 -9.21
N THR A 54 1.49 18.18 -8.12
CA THR A 54 2.03 16.83 -8.05
C THR A 54 1.21 16.04 -7.04
N ILE A 55 0.73 14.87 -7.44
CA ILE A 55 -0.01 13.94 -6.60
C ILE A 55 0.82 12.68 -6.46
N THR A 56 1.10 12.29 -5.22
CA THR A 56 1.79 11.04 -4.91
C THR A 56 0.86 10.10 -4.18
N MET A 57 0.81 8.86 -4.63
CA MET A 57 0.09 7.76 -3.99
C MET A 57 1.10 6.71 -3.56
N VAL A 58 1.08 6.34 -2.28
CA VAL A 58 1.92 5.28 -1.72
C VAL A 58 1.01 4.19 -1.20
N ASN A 59 1.14 3.00 -1.79
CA ASN A 59 0.39 1.83 -1.38
C ASN A 59 1.07 1.13 -0.21
N THR A 60 0.26 0.56 0.68
CA THR A 60 0.72 -0.31 1.76
C THR A 60 0.45 -1.76 1.37
N TYR A 61 1.45 -2.59 1.50
CA TYR A 61 1.44 -4.01 1.19
C TYR A 61 1.63 -4.84 2.46
N VAL A 62 1.20 -6.10 2.41
CA VAL A 62 1.42 -7.08 3.47
C VAL A 62 2.51 -8.06 3.03
N GLY A 63 3.38 -8.43 3.96
CA GLY A 63 4.38 -9.46 3.76
C GLY A 63 4.62 -10.22 5.06
N THR A 64 5.34 -11.33 4.96
CA THR A 64 5.77 -12.14 6.09
C THR A 64 7.28 -12.07 6.23
N VAL A 65 7.77 -11.89 7.44
CA VAL A 65 9.20 -11.92 7.74
C VAL A 65 9.71 -13.34 7.51
N ASN A 66 10.62 -13.50 6.56
CA ASN A 66 11.28 -14.77 6.34
C ASN A 66 12.41 -14.98 7.35
N ARG A 67 13.26 -13.97 7.51
CA ARG A 67 14.33 -13.93 8.51
C ARG A 67 14.98 -12.57 8.61
N THR A 68 15.69 -12.35 9.70
CA THR A 68 16.65 -11.25 9.83
C THR A 68 18.06 -11.75 9.56
N VAL A 69 18.77 -11.09 8.65
CA VAL A 69 20.15 -11.44 8.29
C VAL A 69 21.11 -10.46 8.95
N ALA A 70 22.05 -10.96 9.74
CA ALA A 70 23.07 -10.14 10.39
C ALA A 70 24.01 -9.49 9.36
N ALA A 71 24.56 -8.32 9.71
CA ALA A 71 25.58 -7.68 8.89
C ALA A 71 26.80 -8.59 8.72
N SER A 72 27.32 -8.70 7.50
CA SER A 72 28.49 -9.51 7.19
C SER A 72 29.28 -8.95 5.99
N GLY A 73 30.55 -8.71 6.16
CA GLY A 73 31.39 -8.12 5.13
C GLY A 73 30.88 -6.72 4.74
N ASN A 74 30.54 -6.54 3.48
CA ASN A 74 30.00 -5.28 2.95
C ASN A 74 28.47 -5.23 2.93
N GLN A 75 27.77 -6.25 3.47
CA GLN A 75 26.32 -6.27 3.55
C GLN A 75 25.87 -5.75 4.90
N ASN A 76 24.90 -4.82 4.85
CA ASN A 76 24.20 -4.34 6.03
C ASN A 76 23.33 -5.44 6.64
N ARG A 77 23.01 -5.29 7.92
CA ARG A 77 21.91 -6.05 8.50
C ARG A 77 20.63 -5.73 7.77
N HIS A 78 19.89 -6.75 7.36
CA HIS A 78 18.66 -6.57 6.62
C HIS A 78 17.59 -7.61 6.99
N LEU A 79 16.36 -7.24 6.75
CA LEU A 79 15.17 -8.06 6.83
C LEU A 79 14.90 -8.67 5.45
N GLU A 80 14.60 -9.95 5.38
CA GLU A 80 14.04 -10.59 4.20
C GLU A 80 12.54 -10.78 4.40
N ILE A 81 11.74 -10.26 3.47
CA ILE A 81 10.27 -10.26 3.52
C ILE A 81 9.74 -11.06 2.34
N THR A 82 8.94 -12.07 2.61
CA THR A 82 8.15 -12.75 1.58
C THR A 82 6.86 -11.96 1.36
N THR A 83 6.55 -11.63 0.11
CA THR A 83 5.38 -10.85 -0.23
C THR A 83 4.14 -11.73 -0.34
N GLU A 84 3.07 -11.38 0.40
CA GLU A 84 1.79 -12.12 0.43
C GLU A 84 0.84 -11.73 -0.72
N ALA A 85 1.12 -10.62 -1.39
CA ALA A 85 0.35 -10.13 -2.52
C ALA A 85 1.26 -9.84 -3.71
N GLU A 86 0.66 -9.66 -4.88
CA GLU A 86 1.41 -9.21 -6.05
C GLU A 86 2.17 -7.91 -5.73
N ARG A 87 3.44 -7.93 -6.01
CA ARG A 87 4.30 -6.75 -5.95
C ARG A 87 3.80 -5.72 -6.96
N PRO A 88 4.11 -4.43 -6.76
CA PRO A 88 3.82 -3.39 -7.76
C PRO A 88 4.35 -3.72 -9.16
N THR A 89 5.40 -4.53 -9.25
CA THR A 89 6.02 -5.01 -10.49
C THR A 89 5.43 -6.34 -11.00
N GLY A 90 4.42 -6.90 -10.32
CA GLY A 90 3.73 -8.12 -10.75
C GLY A 90 4.45 -9.43 -10.45
N ALA A 91 5.54 -9.41 -9.68
CA ALA A 91 6.25 -10.61 -9.27
C ALA A 91 6.14 -10.83 -7.76
N SER A 92 5.77 -12.04 -7.35
CA SER A 92 5.93 -12.48 -5.97
C SER A 92 7.41 -12.81 -5.70
N GLY A 93 7.90 -12.57 -4.52
CA GLY A 93 9.29 -12.88 -4.20
C GLY A 93 9.71 -12.45 -2.80
N THR A 94 10.99 -12.52 -2.55
CA THR A 94 11.61 -12.06 -1.31
C THR A 94 12.20 -10.68 -1.53
N GLU A 95 11.77 -9.73 -0.72
CA GLU A 95 12.30 -8.37 -0.67
C GLU A 95 13.31 -8.25 0.46
N LYS A 96 14.25 -7.30 0.30
CA LYS A 96 15.23 -6.97 1.32
C LYS A 96 15.03 -5.54 1.79
N PHE A 97 15.16 -5.34 3.11
CA PHE A 97 15.07 -4.03 3.72
C PHE A 97 16.16 -3.87 4.78
N ASP A 98 17.07 -2.93 4.58
CA ASP A 98 18.13 -2.62 5.54
C ASP A 98 17.52 -1.97 6.78
N THR A 99 17.65 -2.61 7.94
CA THR A 99 17.09 -2.11 9.20
C THR A 99 17.89 -2.58 10.40
N LEU A 100 17.90 -1.76 11.46
CA LEU A 100 18.40 -2.13 12.78
C LEU A 100 17.29 -2.62 13.71
N GLU A 101 16.02 -2.44 13.32
CA GLU A 101 14.88 -2.93 14.09
C GLU A 101 14.83 -4.45 14.04
N GLU A 102 14.31 -5.05 15.11
CA GLU A 102 14.15 -6.48 15.22
C GLU A 102 12.70 -6.87 14.92
N PHE A 103 12.55 -7.91 14.10
CA PHE A 103 11.29 -8.52 13.76
C PHE A 103 11.39 -10.02 14.05
N GLU A 104 10.30 -10.59 14.51
CA GLU A 104 10.23 -12.04 14.71
C GLU A 104 10.06 -12.73 13.36
N ASP A 105 10.68 -13.90 13.20
CA ASP A 105 10.48 -14.74 12.02
C ASP A 105 8.98 -15.14 11.93
N ASP A 106 8.46 -15.25 10.73
CA ASP A 106 7.04 -15.51 10.42
C ASP A 106 6.06 -14.42 10.87
N ALA A 107 6.54 -13.30 11.42
CA ALA A 107 5.67 -12.18 11.74
C ALA A 107 5.14 -11.50 10.47
N TYR A 108 3.87 -11.08 10.49
CA TYR A 108 3.33 -10.24 9.42
C TYR A 108 3.81 -8.80 9.57
N VAL A 109 4.13 -8.19 8.45
CA VAL A 109 4.58 -6.81 8.36
C VAL A 109 3.79 -6.05 7.29
N LEU A 110 3.62 -4.75 7.51
CA LEU A 110 3.16 -3.81 6.50
C LEU A 110 4.37 -3.09 5.93
N TYR A 111 4.45 -3.02 4.60
CA TYR A 111 5.57 -2.34 3.93
C TYR A 111 5.10 -1.44 2.80
N THR A 112 5.94 -0.47 2.45
CA THR A 112 5.81 0.35 1.25
C THR A 112 6.95 0.05 0.28
N PHE A 113 6.71 0.28 -1.00
CA PHE A 113 7.67 -0.07 -2.06
C PHE A 113 7.86 1.10 -3.02
N SER A 114 9.07 1.23 -3.57
CA SER A 114 9.39 2.18 -4.64
C SER A 114 9.65 1.41 -5.94
N ILE A 115 8.79 1.60 -6.94
CA ILE A 115 8.94 0.96 -8.25
C ILE A 115 10.23 1.40 -8.95
N PRO A 116 10.60 2.71 -9.01
CA PRO A 116 11.82 3.14 -9.66
C PRO A 116 13.10 2.63 -9.01
N GLU A 117 13.08 2.42 -7.69
CA GLU A 117 14.24 1.92 -6.94
C GLU A 117 14.24 0.40 -6.82
N ASP A 118 13.13 -0.25 -7.21
CA ASP A 118 12.87 -1.68 -7.04
C ASP A 118 13.19 -2.13 -5.60
N ALA A 119 12.70 -1.40 -4.61
CA ALA A 119 13.08 -1.57 -3.22
C ALA A 119 11.96 -1.23 -2.23
N VAL A 120 11.96 -1.94 -1.10
CA VAL A 120 11.15 -1.62 0.07
C VAL A 120 11.64 -0.32 0.70
N GLN A 121 10.72 0.58 1.02
CA GLN A 121 11.01 1.91 1.57
C GLN A 121 10.76 2.00 3.07
N SER A 122 9.80 1.26 3.57
CA SER A 122 9.47 1.21 5.00
C SER A 122 8.87 -0.13 5.37
N VAL A 123 9.08 -0.54 6.61
CA VAL A 123 8.49 -1.75 7.19
C VAL A 123 8.03 -1.43 8.60
N LYS A 124 6.87 -1.95 8.97
CA LYS A 124 6.37 -1.94 10.35
C LYS A 124 5.67 -3.26 10.66
N THR A 125 5.69 -3.68 11.91
CA THR A 125 4.92 -4.85 12.36
C THR A 125 3.43 -4.65 12.08
N ALA A 126 2.78 -5.69 11.56
CA ALA A 126 1.34 -5.70 11.33
C ALA A 126 0.63 -6.29 12.55
N GLU A 127 -0.29 -5.51 13.13
CA GLU A 127 -1.14 -6.01 14.21
C GLU A 127 -2.37 -6.71 13.62
N ALA A 128 -2.59 -7.97 14.04
CA ALA A 128 -3.73 -8.75 13.57
C ALA A 128 -4.98 -8.49 14.41
N ILE A 129 -6.12 -8.30 13.75
CA ILE A 129 -7.43 -8.40 14.36
C ILE A 129 -8.03 -9.74 13.91
N GLN A 130 -8.25 -10.65 14.84
CA GLN A 130 -8.80 -11.97 14.55
C GLN A 130 -10.31 -12.00 14.87
N GLY A 131 -11.06 -12.71 14.04
CA GLY A 131 -12.49 -12.92 14.26
C GLY A 131 -13.12 -13.81 13.20
N THR A 132 -14.43 -14.06 13.32
CA THR A 132 -15.17 -14.88 12.40
C THR A 132 -15.72 -14.03 11.26
N LEU A 133 -15.48 -14.44 10.03
CA LEU A 133 -16.04 -13.80 8.83
C LEU A 133 -17.54 -14.10 8.76
N THR A 134 -18.37 -13.08 8.87
CA THR A 134 -19.83 -13.22 8.79
C THR A 134 -20.38 -12.83 7.43
N LYS A 135 -19.65 -11.98 6.68
CA LYS A 135 -20.10 -11.53 5.36
C LYS A 135 -18.97 -10.97 4.51
N VAL A 136 -19.05 -11.21 3.21
CA VAL A 136 -18.23 -10.52 2.18
C VAL A 136 -19.14 -9.61 1.36
N VAL A 137 -18.78 -8.33 1.23
CA VAL A 137 -19.55 -7.34 0.48
C VAL A 137 -18.78 -6.91 -0.78
N ASN A 138 -19.27 -7.38 -1.94
CA ASN A 138 -18.71 -7.05 -3.26
C ASN A 138 -17.19 -7.28 -3.40
N GLY A 139 -16.62 -8.23 -2.63
CA GLY A 139 -15.18 -8.50 -2.61
C GLY A 139 -14.32 -7.36 -2.09
N LYS A 140 -14.91 -6.30 -1.52
CA LYS A 140 -14.20 -5.07 -1.09
C LYS A 140 -14.36 -4.73 0.38
N SER A 141 -15.27 -5.38 1.08
CA SER A 141 -15.45 -5.22 2.52
C SER A 141 -15.76 -6.56 3.15
N LEU A 142 -15.30 -6.74 4.38
CA LEU A 142 -15.49 -7.93 5.19
C LEU A 142 -16.18 -7.53 6.50
N ASP A 143 -17.20 -8.27 6.88
CA ASP A 143 -17.75 -8.19 8.23
C ASP A 143 -17.11 -9.30 9.07
N ILE A 144 -16.26 -8.91 10.02
CA ILE A 144 -15.60 -9.80 10.99
C ILE A 144 -16.24 -9.55 12.35
N ASP A 145 -16.86 -10.60 12.88
CA ASP A 145 -17.72 -10.50 14.07
C ASP A 145 -18.79 -9.40 13.89
N SER A 146 -18.68 -8.31 14.63
CA SER A 146 -19.61 -7.17 14.56
C SER A 146 -19.04 -5.92 13.87
N SER A 147 -17.84 -6.02 13.27
CA SER A 147 -17.12 -4.89 12.67
C SER A 147 -16.96 -5.06 11.16
N THR A 148 -17.14 -3.96 10.42
CA THR A 148 -16.92 -3.94 8.97
C THR A 148 -15.56 -3.36 8.65
N TYR A 149 -14.77 -4.10 7.90
CA TYR A 149 -13.44 -3.72 7.41
C TYR A 149 -13.46 -3.53 5.90
N LYS A 150 -12.92 -2.42 5.43
CA LYS A 150 -12.73 -2.19 4.00
C LYS A 150 -11.36 -2.71 3.60
N LEU A 151 -11.33 -3.49 2.52
CA LEU A 151 -10.05 -3.97 1.98
C LEU A 151 -9.26 -2.82 1.35
N SER A 152 -7.94 -2.95 1.38
CA SER A 152 -7.05 -2.11 0.59
C SER A 152 -7.37 -2.23 -0.90
N ASN A 153 -7.12 -1.17 -1.67
CA ASN A 153 -7.33 -1.18 -3.13
C ASN A 153 -6.49 -2.24 -3.86
N LYS A 154 -5.46 -2.77 -3.22
CA LYS A 154 -4.59 -3.82 -3.78
C LYS A 154 -5.10 -5.23 -3.51
N TYR A 155 -6.17 -5.39 -2.73
CA TYR A 155 -6.71 -6.70 -2.37
C TYR A 155 -8.18 -6.81 -2.77
N VAL A 156 -8.55 -8.00 -3.19
CA VAL A 156 -9.94 -8.40 -3.44
C VAL A 156 -10.18 -9.70 -2.69
N ALA A 157 -11.21 -9.73 -1.85
CA ALA A 157 -11.62 -10.96 -1.16
C ALA A 157 -12.35 -11.86 -2.15
N GLU A 158 -11.64 -12.79 -2.74
CA GLU A 158 -12.19 -13.86 -3.57
C GLU A 158 -12.13 -15.16 -2.77
N SER A 159 -13.17 -15.94 -2.82
CA SER A 159 -13.22 -17.30 -2.25
C SER A 159 -12.96 -17.41 -0.74
N LEU A 160 -13.41 -16.44 0.05
CA LEU A 160 -13.40 -16.55 1.50
C LEU A 160 -14.67 -17.28 2.00
N ASP A 161 -14.49 -18.23 2.91
CA ASP A 161 -15.58 -18.99 3.53
C ASP A 161 -16.17 -18.21 4.71
N VAL A 162 -17.48 -17.92 4.62
CA VAL A 162 -18.24 -17.38 5.74
C VAL A 162 -18.26 -18.42 6.87
N ASP A 163 -18.32 -17.95 8.12
CA ASP A 163 -18.24 -18.74 9.37
C ASP A 163 -16.83 -19.32 9.66
N SER A 164 -15.81 -18.95 8.90
CA SER A 164 -14.41 -19.28 9.18
C SER A 164 -13.69 -18.13 9.89
N SER A 165 -12.64 -18.45 10.65
CA SER A 165 -11.83 -17.46 11.35
C SER A 165 -10.77 -16.89 10.42
N TYR A 166 -10.65 -15.56 10.42
CA TYR A 166 -9.65 -14.83 9.65
C TYR A 166 -8.93 -13.79 10.51
N ALA A 167 -7.74 -13.42 10.06
CA ALA A 167 -7.01 -12.27 10.58
C ALA A 167 -7.03 -11.15 9.54
N VAL A 168 -7.31 -9.91 9.98
CA VAL A 168 -7.16 -8.71 9.18
C VAL A 168 -6.06 -7.83 9.75
N TYR A 169 -5.29 -7.21 8.90
CA TYR A 169 -4.14 -6.38 9.26
C TYR A 169 -4.44 -4.93 8.88
N PRO A 170 -4.82 -4.06 9.84
CA PRO A 170 -5.09 -2.66 9.57
C PRO A 170 -3.86 -1.94 9.01
N VAL A 171 -4.06 -1.12 7.97
CA VAL A 171 -2.98 -0.36 7.30
C VAL A 171 -2.94 1.13 7.68
N SER A 172 -3.83 1.56 8.55
CA SER A 172 -3.90 2.95 9.05
C SER A 172 -3.38 3.09 10.46
#